data_443794f9b80142c47f45a05d9f96bac0
#
_entry.id   443794f9b80142c47f45a05d9f96bac0
#
_cell.length_a   1.000
_cell.length_b   1.000
_cell.length_c   1.000
_cell.angle_alpha   90.00
_cell.angle_beta   90.00
_cell.angle_gamma   90.00
#
_symmetry.space_group_name_H-M   'P 1'
#
loop_
_entity.id
_entity.type
_entity.pdbx_description
1 polymer ?
#
loop_
_entity_poly.entity_id
_entity_poly.type
_entity_poly.pdbx_seq_one_letter_code
_entity_poly.pdbx_strand_id
1 'polypeptide(L)'
;MPSIVTVGTFDSDNVADVTKILREFDGEVAPGLPRLRRRQVFHYSDLYVHMQDWDAADADEAYRLATADPRCARLNDSLAAYFGDHAPTPDWDGPVDRPTAERFYVWPAEDVENLELTYSAVIVNTQRQEHNAEVARLFAESDATDIPLTMGTLRRQIYLWRGIYLHIQDFAEPDAIKVISAVWTEGDPRFLQLVDDLTRLIPPYDPEGNSLATRFYHWAAEESK
;
A
#
# COMPACT_ATOMS: atom_id res chain seq x y z
N MET A 1 7.52 -11.60 3.04
CA MET A 1 6.05 -11.64 3.23
C MET A 1 5.37 -10.81 2.15
N PRO A 2 4.61 -11.40 1.22
CA PRO A 2 3.92 -10.69 0.15
C PRO A 2 2.68 -9.96 0.67
N SER A 3 2.37 -8.83 0.00
CA SER A 3 1.16 -8.05 0.23
C SER A 3 0.22 -8.14 -0.96
N ILE A 4 -1.08 -8.22 -0.67
CA ILE A 4 -2.15 -7.97 -1.64
C ILE A 4 -2.64 -6.54 -1.40
N VAL A 5 -2.72 -5.76 -2.46
CA VAL A 5 -3.26 -4.40 -2.42
C VAL A 5 -4.46 -4.31 -3.34
N THR A 6 -5.62 -4.02 -2.74
CA THR A 6 -6.89 -3.79 -3.47
C THR A 6 -7.19 -2.30 -3.45
N VAL A 7 -7.65 -1.79 -4.58
CA VAL A 7 -7.99 -0.36 -4.76
C VAL A 7 -9.41 -0.25 -5.33
N GLY A 8 -10.11 0.80 -4.94
CA GLY A 8 -11.45 1.11 -5.44
C GLY A 8 -11.85 2.54 -5.07
N THR A 9 -13.05 2.96 -5.49
CA THR A 9 -13.62 4.23 -5.03
C THR A 9 -14.24 4.08 -3.65
N PHE A 10 -14.17 5.13 -2.86
CA PHE A 10 -14.62 5.15 -1.49
C PHE A 10 -15.09 6.55 -1.07
N ASP A 11 -16.24 6.61 -0.45
CA ASP A 11 -16.71 7.82 0.21
C ASP A 11 -16.21 7.84 1.66
N SER A 12 -15.46 8.86 2.03
CA SER A 12 -14.89 9.03 3.38
C SER A 12 -15.95 9.08 4.49
N ASP A 13 -17.19 9.41 4.19
CA ASP A 13 -18.29 9.38 5.15
C ASP A 13 -18.58 7.95 5.64
N ASN A 14 -18.17 6.93 4.90
CA ASN A 14 -18.32 5.52 5.24
C ASN A 14 -17.21 4.93 6.12
N VAL A 15 -16.20 5.71 6.52
CA VAL A 15 -15.05 5.25 7.33
C VAL A 15 -15.50 4.51 8.59
N ALA A 16 -16.50 5.03 9.30
CA ALA A 16 -16.99 4.43 10.55
C ALA A 16 -17.61 3.05 10.33
N ASP A 17 -18.44 2.90 9.29
CA ASP A 17 -19.14 1.65 8.97
C ASP A 17 -18.14 0.58 8.48
N VAL A 18 -17.25 0.95 7.58
CA VAL A 18 -16.20 0.04 7.09
C VAL A 18 -15.27 -0.39 8.21
N THR A 19 -14.87 0.54 9.09
CA THR A 19 -14.06 0.22 10.28
C THR A 19 -14.76 -0.79 11.19
N LYS A 20 -16.06 -0.65 11.39
CA LYS A 20 -16.85 -1.58 12.20
C LYS A 20 -16.84 -2.99 11.59
N ILE A 21 -17.14 -3.11 10.29
CA ILE A 21 -17.14 -4.40 9.58
C ILE A 21 -15.78 -5.08 9.67
N LEU A 22 -14.70 -4.33 9.43
CA LEU A 22 -13.34 -4.88 9.50
C LEU A 22 -12.98 -5.32 10.91
N ARG A 23 -13.34 -4.55 11.94
CA ARG A 23 -13.07 -4.88 13.34
C ARG A 23 -13.82 -6.13 13.80
N GLU A 24 -15.06 -6.28 13.41
CA GLU A 24 -15.86 -7.48 13.70
C GLU A 24 -15.24 -8.70 13.01
N PHE A 25 -14.88 -8.59 11.74
CA PHE A 25 -14.22 -9.67 11.02
C PHE A 25 -12.87 -10.04 11.63
N ASP A 26 -12.00 -9.07 11.87
CA ASP A 26 -10.64 -9.32 12.36
C ASP A 26 -10.64 -9.77 13.84
N GLY A 27 -11.64 -9.38 14.63
CA GLY A 27 -11.80 -9.88 15.99
C GLY A 27 -12.31 -11.33 16.08
N GLU A 28 -13.22 -11.71 15.20
CA GLU A 28 -13.91 -13.00 15.28
C GLU A 28 -13.32 -14.06 14.32
N VAL A 29 -12.87 -13.62 13.15
CA VAL A 29 -12.53 -14.51 12.03
C VAL A 29 -11.02 -14.58 11.77
N ALA A 30 -10.33 -13.45 11.82
CA ALA A 30 -8.90 -13.41 11.47
C ALA A 30 -8.01 -14.29 12.34
N PRO A 31 -8.28 -14.51 13.64
CA PRO A 31 -7.52 -15.49 14.43
C PRO A 31 -7.60 -16.92 13.87
N GLY A 32 -8.64 -17.24 13.12
CA GLY A 32 -8.79 -18.49 12.40
C GLY A 32 -8.20 -18.49 10.97
N LEU A 33 -7.54 -17.41 10.56
CA LEU A 33 -6.83 -17.27 9.29
C LEU A 33 -5.32 -17.23 9.55
N PRO A 34 -4.68 -18.36 9.84
CA PRO A 34 -3.33 -18.41 10.45
C PRO A 34 -2.24 -17.80 9.56
N ARG A 35 -2.54 -17.55 8.28
CA ARG A 35 -1.58 -17.00 7.32
C ARG A 35 -1.81 -15.50 7.01
N LEU A 36 -2.91 -14.89 7.48
CA LEU A 36 -3.09 -13.43 7.44
C LEU A 36 -2.33 -12.84 8.64
N ARG A 37 -1.37 -11.99 8.35
CA ARG A 37 -0.48 -11.41 9.37
C ARG A 37 -0.85 -9.99 9.73
N ARG A 38 -1.25 -9.18 8.73
CA ARG A 38 -1.57 -7.78 8.94
C ARG A 38 -2.60 -7.29 7.91
N ARG A 39 -3.45 -6.38 8.33
CA ARG A 39 -4.39 -5.63 7.48
C ARG A 39 -4.28 -4.15 7.79
N GLN A 40 -4.16 -3.35 6.76
CA GLN A 40 -4.21 -1.91 6.86
C GLN A 40 -5.13 -1.34 5.78
N VAL A 41 -5.89 -0.31 6.14
CA VAL A 41 -6.81 0.33 5.20
C VAL A 41 -6.64 1.83 5.26
N PHE A 42 -6.55 2.42 4.07
CA PHE A 42 -6.31 3.84 3.87
C PHE A 42 -7.36 4.41 2.95
N HIS A 43 -7.61 5.71 3.08
CA HIS A 43 -8.33 6.48 2.08
C HIS A 43 -7.51 7.71 1.64
N TYR A 44 -7.69 8.10 0.39
CA TYR A 44 -7.11 9.32 -0.18
C TYR A 44 -8.06 9.88 -1.22
N SER A 45 -8.58 11.11 -0.99
CA SER A 45 -9.67 11.64 -1.82
C SER A 45 -10.81 10.64 -1.91
N ASP A 46 -11.15 10.20 -3.11
CA ASP A 46 -12.17 9.18 -3.41
C ASP A 46 -11.61 7.75 -3.54
N LEU A 47 -10.34 7.55 -3.20
CA LEU A 47 -9.70 6.24 -3.29
C LEU A 47 -9.70 5.51 -1.95
N TYR A 48 -9.93 4.23 -2.03
CA TYR A 48 -9.73 3.24 -0.98
C TYR A 48 -8.55 2.35 -1.33
N VAL A 49 -7.63 2.16 -0.38
CA VAL A 49 -6.47 1.28 -0.50
C VAL A 49 -6.48 0.29 0.65
N HIS A 50 -6.65 -0.99 0.34
CA HIS A 50 -6.68 -2.07 1.32
C HIS A 50 -5.47 -2.98 1.12
N MET A 51 -4.56 -2.97 2.07
CA MET A 51 -3.36 -3.80 2.10
C MET A 51 -3.52 -4.95 3.07
N GLN A 52 -3.17 -6.15 2.63
CA GLN A 52 -3.15 -7.37 3.44
C GLN A 52 -1.78 -8.06 3.26
N ASP A 53 -1.08 -8.30 4.35
CA ASP A 53 0.17 -9.06 4.36
C ASP A 53 -0.11 -10.51 4.76
N TRP A 54 0.38 -11.44 3.95
CA TRP A 54 0.15 -12.87 4.11
C TRP A 54 1.47 -13.63 4.28
N ASP A 55 1.46 -14.63 5.14
CA ASP A 55 2.52 -15.64 5.20
C ASP A 55 2.35 -16.59 4.00
N ALA A 56 2.92 -16.22 2.88
CA ALA A 56 2.82 -16.88 1.58
C ALA A 56 4.16 -16.78 0.84
N ALA A 57 4.38 -17.67 -0.12
CA ALA A 57 5.61 -17.66 -0.90
C ALA A 57 5.66 -16.43 -1.86
N ASP A 58 4.50 -16.06 -2.42
CA ASP A 58 4.37 -14.95 -3.35
C ASP A 58 2.95 -14.34 -3.30
N ALA A 59 2.73 -13.29 -4.09
CA ALA A 59 1.45 -12.58 -4.16
C ALA A 59 0.32 -13.45 -4.74
N ASP A 60 0.64 -14.36 -5.66
CA ASP A 60 -0.35 -15.27 -6.28
C ASP A 60 -0.84 -16.30 -5.26
N GLU A 61 0.05 -16.83 -4.43
CA GLU A 61 -0.35 -17.71 -3.32
C GLU A 61 -1.18 -16.92 -2.29
N ALA A 62 -0.75 -15.72 -1.91
CA ALA A 62 -1.50 -14.87 -1.00
C ALA A 62 -2.92 -14.59 -1.52
N TYR A 63 -3.05 -14.25 -2.80
CA TYR A 63 -4.35 -14.03 -3.44
C TYR A 63 -5.23 -15.28 -3.43
N ARG A 64 -4.64 -16.44 -3.75
CA ARG A 64 -5.37 -17.73 -3.68
C ARG A 64 -5.86 -18.03 -2.26
N LEU A 65 -5.04 -17.78 -1.24
CA LEU A 65 -5.44 -17.95 0.16
C LEU A 65 -6.59 -17.02 0.55
N ALA A 66 -6.48 -15.74 0.17
CA ALA A 66 -7.52 -14.75 0.46
C ALA A 66 -8.85 -15.05 -0.23
N THR A 67 -8.83 -15.61 -1.45
CA THR A 67 -10.03 -15.87 -2.24
C THR A 67 -10.63 -17.26 -1.99
N ALA A 68 -9.84 -18.24 -1.55
CA ALA A 68 -10.31 -19.60 -1.27
C ALA A 68 -11.12 -19.70 0.02
N ASP A 69 -10.90 -18.81 0.98
CA ASP A 69 -11.61 -18.86 2.25
C ASP A 69 -13.00 -18.20 2.16
N PRO A 70 -14.08 -18.93 2.40
CA PRO A 70 -15.44 -18.40 2.29
C PRO A 70 -15.74 -17.29 3.31
N ARG A 71 -14.93 -17.17 4.37
CA ARG A 71 -15.04 -16.07 5.33
C ARG A 71 -14.55 -14.76 4.72
N CYS A 72 -13.45 -14.81 3.97
CA CYS A 72 -12.96 -13.65 3.22
C CYS A 72 -13.95 -13.22 2.11
N ALA A 73 -14.60 -14.18 1.43
CA ALA A 73 -15.65 -13.85 0.47
C ALA A 73 -16.80 -13.09 1.14
N ARG A 74 -17.29 -13.53 2.31
CA ARG A 74 -18.33 -12.81 3.08
C ARG A 74 -17.91 -11.41 3.50
N LEU A 75 -16.63 -11.23 3.88
CA LEU A 75 -16.11 -9.88 4.16
C LEU A 75 -16.21 -8.99 2.92
N ASN A 76 -15.76 -9.49 1.77
CA ASN A 76 -15.81 -8.75 0.52
C ASN A 76 -17.25 -8.39 0.13
N ASP A 77 -18.20 -9.32 0.29
CA ASP A 77 -19.64 -9.07 0.05
C ASP A 77 -20.17 -7.98 0.99
N SER A 78 -19.77 -7.98 2.26
CA SER A 78 -20.18 -6.96 3.24
C SER A 78 -19.59 -5.58 2.92
N LEU A 79 -18.41 -5.53 2.35
CA LEU A 79 -17.73 -4.30 1.96
C LEU A 79 -18.21 -3.77 0.60
N ALA A 80 -18.76 -4.63 -0.27
CA ALA A 80 -19.14 -4.27 -1.65
C ALA A 80 -20.14 -3.10 -1.74
N ALA A 81 -20.98 -2.89 -0.69
CA ALA A 81 -21.92 -1.77 -0.64
C ALA A 81 -21.25 -0.40 -0.47
N TYR A 82 -19.99 -0.37 -0.03
CA TYR A 82 -19.24 0.83 0.30
C TYR A 82 -18.17 1.19 -0.75
N PHE A 83 -17.89 0.26 -1.67
CA PHE A 83 -16.85 0.44 -2.67
C PHE A 83 -17.45 0.44 -4.07
N GLY A 84 -16.99 1.41 -4.85
CA GLY A 84 -17.28 1.49 -6.27
C GLY A 84 -16.08 1.02 -7.11
N ASP A 85 -16.34 0.80 -8.39
CA ASP A 85 -15.30 0.60 -9.38
C ASP A 85 -14.70 1.95 -9.75
N HIS A 86 -13.37 2.04 -9.72
CA HIS A 86 -12.66 3.25 -10.11
C HIS A 86 -12.33 3.20 -11.60
N ALA A 87 -12.72 4.25 -12.33
CA ALA A 87 -12.35 4.37 -13.73
C ALA A 87 -10.82 4.48 -13.87
N PRO A 88 -10.22 3.84 -14.89
CA PRO A 88 -8.81 4.03 -15.17
C PRO A 88 -8.46 5.49 -15.40
N THR A 89 -7.21 5.87 -15.13
CA THR A 89 -6.73 7.20 -15.52
C THR A 89 -6.79 7.36 -17.04
N PRO A 90 -6.92 8.58 -17.58
CA PRO A 90 -7.08 8.81 -19.03
C PRO A 90 -5.98 8.21 -19.89
N ASP A 91 -4.77 8.08 -19.35
CA ASP A 91 -3.59 7.55 -20.05
C ASP A 91 -3.37 6.05 -19.81
N TRP A 92 -4.31 5.35 -19.13
CA TRP A 92 -4.20 3.93 -18.86
C TRP A 92 -4.58 3.09 -20.09
N ASP A 93 -3.69 2.22 -20.54
CA ASP A 93 -3.86 1.29 -21.66
C ASP A 93 -3.76 -0.19 -21.27
N GLY A 94 -3.56 -0.45 -19.96
CA GLY A 94 -3.44 -1.80 -19.41
C GLY A 94 -4.78 -2.47 -19.08
N PRO A 95 -4.76 -3.70 -18.54
CA PRO A 95 -5.96 -4.45 -18.16
C PRO A 95 -6.75 -3.76 -17.06
N VAL A 96 -8.08 -3.81 -17.16
CA VAL A 96 -9.02 -3.19 -16.20
C VAL A 96 -9.76 -4.19 -15.32
N ASP A 97 -9.59 -5.48 -15.56
CA ASP A 97 -10.30 -6.58 -14.91
C ASP A 97 -9.62 -7.08 -13.61
N ARG A 98 -8.43 -6.59 -13.30
CA ARG A 98 -7.71 -6.98 -12.08
C ARG A 98 -8.20 -6.19 -10.87
N PRO A 99 -8.68 -6.86 -9.80
CA PRO A 99 -9.12 -6.21 -8.57
C PRO A 99 -7.93 -5.76 -7.70
N THR A 100 -6.72 -6.25 -7.98
CA THR A 100 -5.52 -5.99 -7.19
C THR A 100 -4.50 -5.19 -7.97
N ALA A 101 -3.78 -4.32 -7.25
CA ALA A 101 -2.66 -3.57 -7.80
C ALA A 101 -1.47 -4.51 -8.10
N GLU A 102 -0.78 -4.24 -9.19
CA GLU A 102 0.42 -4.97 -9.60
C GLU A 102 1.65 -4.35 -8.95
N ARG A 103 2.40 -5.15 -8.16
CA ARG A 103 3.65 -4.71 -7.57
C ARG A 103 4.76 -4.80 -8.61
N PHE A 104 5.42 -3.68 -8.90
CA PHE A 104 6.54 -3.64 -9.83
C PHE A 104 7.90 -3.32 -9.16
N TYR A 105 7.89 -2.97 -7.86
CA TYR A 105 9.11 -2.78 -7.08
C TYR A 105 8.92 -3.22 -5.62
N VAL A 106 9.99 -3.77 -5.02
CA VAL A 106 10.07 -4.09 -3.58
C VAL A 106 11.51 -3.97 -3.08
N TRP A 107 11.67 -3.40 -1.90
CA TRP A 107 12.92 -3.34 -1.15
C TRP A 107 12.63 -3.46 0.37
N PRO A 108 13.47 -4.19 1.14
CA PRO A 108 14.47 -5.13 0.64
C PRO A 108 13.81 -6.30 -0.09
N ALA A 109 14.59 -7.04 -0.88
CA ALA A 109 14.09 -8.25 -1.55
C ALA A 109 13.80 -9.38 -0.56
N GLU A 110 14.46 -9.35 0.60
CA GLU A 110 14.30 -10.29 1.70
C GLU A 110 13.11 -9.91 2.59
N ASP A 111 12.55 -10.87 3.32
CA ASP A 111 11.44 -10.61 4.23
C ASP A 111 11.91 -9.77 5.44
N VAL A 112 11.09 -8.81 5.81
CA VAL A 112 11.28 -7.99 7.01
C VAL A 112 10.68 -8.73 8.21
N GLU A 113 11.47 -8.91 9.25
CA GLU A 113 11.01 -9.50 10.51
C GLU A 113 10.01 -8.55 11.22
N ASN A 114 9.05 -9.13 11.93
CA ASN A 114 8.05 -8.42 12.73
C ASN A 114 7.28 -7.32 11.95
N LEU A 115 7.00 -7.59 10.68
CA LEU A 115 6.30 -6.64 9.80
C LEU A 115 4.92 -6.23 10.35
N GLU A 116 4.26 -7.12 11.11
CA GLU A 116 3.00 -6.85 11.79
C GLU A 116 3.08 -5.70 12.81
N LEU A 117 4.26 -5.40 13.33
CA LEU A 117 4.49 -4.31 14.29
C LEU A 117 4.81 -2.98 13.61
N THR A 118 4.84 -2.94 12.28
CA THR A 118 5.23 -1.74 11.54
C THR A 118 4.04 -0.85 11.19
N TYR A 119 4.35 0.39 10.86
CA TYR A 119 3.39 1.42 10.43
C TYR A 119 3.64 1.75 8.97
N SER A 120 2.61 1.70 8.14
CA SER A 120 2.74 2.03 6.73
C SER A 120 2.31 3.47 6.45
N ALA A 121 3.07 4.14 5.59
CA ALA A 121 2.66 5.33 4.87
C ALA A 121 2.37 4.96 3.41
N VAL A 122 1.29 5.51 2.86
CA VAL A 122 0.88 5.27 1.47
C VAL A 122 0.82 6.61 0.75
N ILE A 123 1.67 6.77 -0.25
CA ILE A 123 1.67 7.93 -1.15
C ILE A 123 0.92 7.55 -2.42
N VAL A 124 -0.03 8.38 -2.80
CA VAL A 124 -0.91 8.18 -3.96
C VAL A 124 -0.62 9.22 -5.02
N ASN A 125 -0.30 8.76 -6.22
CA ASN A 125 -0.07 9.61 -7.40
C ASN A 125 -0.65 8.92 -8.64
N THR A 126 -0.34 9.45 -9.81
CA THR A 126 -0.62 8.80 -11.09
C THR A 126 0.68 8.38 -11.77
N GLN A 127 0.62 7.33 -12.59
CA GLN A 127 1.77 6.90 -13.37
C GLN A 127 1.32 6.14 -14.62
N ARG A 128 2.07 6.29 -15.71
CA ARG A 128 1.91 5.47 -16.91
C ARG A 128 2.69 4.17 -16.75
N GLN A 129 2.10 3.06 -17.20
CA GLN A 129 2.70 1.73 -17.05
C GLN A 129 4.10 1.64 -17.70
N GLU A 130 4.33 2.35 -18.78
CA GLU A 130 5.63 2.39 -19.48
C GLU A 130 6.77 2.93 -18.59
N HIS A 131 6.45 3.70 -17.55
CA HIS A 131 7.46 4.26 -16.61
C HIS A 131 7.85 3.28 -15.50
N ASN A 132 7.18 2.12 -15.34
CA ASN A 132 7.45 1.20 -14.23
C ASN A 132 8.93 0.81 -14.12
N ALA A 133 9.57 0.48 -15.25
CA ALA A 133 10.96 0.04 -15.26
C ALA A 133 11.92 1.17 -14.82
N GLU A 134 11.67 2.40 -15.27
CA GLU A 134 12.50 3.55 -14.92
C GLU A 134 12.31 3.96 -13.45
N VAL A 135 11.08 4.00 -12.98
CA VAL A 135 10.77 4.27 -11.56
C VAL A 135 11.40 3.21 -10.66
N ALA A 136 11.29 1.92 -11.02
CA ALA A 136 11.92 0.84 -10.27
C ALA A 136 13.46 0.98 -10.24
N ARG A 137 14.09 1.38 -11.35
CA ARG A 137 15.53 1.62 -11.43
C ARG A 137 15.96 2.76 -10.50
N LEU A 138 15.26 3.89 -10.53
CA LEU A 138 15.57 5.04 -9.69
C LEU A 138 15.48 4.69 -8.19
N PHE A 139 14.43 3.97 -7.79
CA PHE A 139 14.33 3.49 -6.41
C PHE A 139 15.42 2.47 -6.06
N ALA A 140 15.74 1.54 -6.96
CA ALA A 140 16.78 0.55 -6.72
C ALA A 140 18.17 1.22 -6.51
N GLU A 141 18.49 2.25 -7.27
CA GLU A 141 19.73 3.03 -7.10
C GLU A 141 19.76 3.78 -5.75
N SER A 142 18.63 4.39 -5.37
CA SER A 142 18.49 5.06 -4.06
C SER A 142 18.56 4.06 -2.90
N ASP A 143 17.85 2.94 -3.01
CA ASP A 143 17.72 1.93 -1.95
C ASP A 143 19.00 1.07 -1.80
N ALA A 144 19.91 1.11 -2.78
CA ALA A 144 21.26 0.57 -2.65
C ALA A 144 22.18 1.41 -1.74
N THR A 145 21.74 2.60 -1.34
CA THR A 145 22.46 3.51 -0.43
C THR A 145 21.95 3.36 1.01
N ASP A 146 22.42 4.24 1.90
CA ASP A 146 21.95 4.33 3.28
C ASP A 146 20.69 5.19 3.46
N ILE A 147 20.17 5.80 2.38
CA ILE A 147 18.99 6.69 2.42
C ILE A 147 17.78 6.01 3.06
N PRO A 148 17.34 4.79 2.69
CA PRO A 148 16.19 4.16 3.32
C PRO A 148 16.36 3.99 4.83
N LEU A 149 17.54 3.60 5.26
CA LEU A 149 17.86 3.39 6.68
C LEU A 149 17.86 4.72 7.44
N THR A 150 18.40 5.79 6.84
CA THR A 150 18.38 7.14 7.42
C THR A 150 16.94 7.64 7.59
N MET A 151 16.06 7.28 6.67
CA MET A 151 14.62 7.58 6.75
C MET A 151 13.86 6.66 7.71
N GLY A 152 14.48 5.63 8.26
CA GLY A 152 13.82 4.61 9.08
C GLY A 152 12.89 3.69 8.28
N THR A 153 13.05 3.63 6.96
CA THR A 153 12.27 2.74 6.09
C THR A 153 12.73 1.31 6.30
N LEU A 154 11.81 0.43 6.67
CA LEU A 154 12.05 -1.00 6.84
C LEU A 154 11.70 -1.78 5.56
N ARG A 155 10.65 -1.37 4.88
CA ARG A 155 10.21 -1.96 3.61
C ARG A 155 9.61 -0.89 2.72
N ARG A 156 9.87 -0.99 1.44
CA ARG A 156 9.25 -0.20 0.37
C ARG A 156 8.63 -1.13 -0.64
N GLN A 157 7.39 -0.85 -1.02
CA GLN A 157 6.70 -1.53 -2.10
C GLN A 157 6.03 -0.51 -3.00
N ILE A 158 6.12 -0.71 -4.31
CA ILE A 158 5.51 0.19 -5.28
C ILE A 158 4.59 -0.60 -6.19
N TYR A 159 3.37 -0.09 -6.33
CA TYR A 159 2.30 -0.71 -7.08
C TYR A 159 1.74 0.23 -8.13
N LEU A 160 1.20 -0.35 -9.18
CA LEU A 160 0.41 0.34 -10.18
C LEU A 160 -0.95 -0.35 -10.32
N TRP A 161 -2.03 0.44 -10.33
CA TRP A 161 -3.38 -0.04 -10.55
C TRP A 161 -4.17 0.96 -11.40
N ARG A 162 -4.49 0.59 -12.65
CA ARG A 162 -5.28 1.43 -13.57
C ARG A 162 -4.76 2.88 -13.70
N GLY A 163 -3.43 3.05 -13.65
CA GLY A 163 -2.76 4.35 -13.70
C GLY A 163 -2.61 5.04 -12.35
N ILE A 164 -3.15 4.48 -11.27
CA ILE A 164 -2.90 4.94 -9.91
C ILE A 164 -1.60 4.32 -9.40
N TYR A 165 -0.66 5.17 -9.03
CA TYR A 165 0.62 4.83 -8.40
C TYR A 165 0.45 4.81 -6.89
N LEU A 166 0.90 3.73 -6.26
CA LEU A 166 0.89 3.57 -4.81
C LEU A 166 2.32 3.28 -4.34
N HIS A 167 2.88 4.18 -3.54
CA HIS A 167 4.16 3.98 -2.88
C HIS A 167 3.91 3.71 -1.40
N ILE A 168 4.14 2.48 -0.98
CA ILE A 168 3.92 2.01 0.38
C ILE A 168 5.27 1.83 1.06
N GLN A 169 5.46 2.51 2.19
CA GLN A 169 6.65 2.38 3.03
C GLN A 169 6.26 1.95 4.43
N ASP A 170 6.95 0.96 4.97
CA ASP A 170 6.81 0.49 6.34
C ASP A 170 7.94 1.03 7.21
N PHE A 171 7.59 1.45 8.43
CA PHE A 171 8.47 2.07 9.42
C PHE A 171 8.25 1.39 10.79
N ALA A 172 9.29 1.38 11.63
CA ALA A 172 9.18 0.88 13.00
C ALA A 172 8.33 1.80 13.90
N GLU A 173 8.32 3.11 13.62
CA GLU A 173 7.69 4.12 14.46
C GLU A 173 6.40 4.67 13.83
N PRO A 174 5.38 5.01 14.64
CA PRO A 174 4.11 5.53 14.13
C PRO A 174 4.23 6.93 13.50
N ASP A 175 5.24 7.70 13.87
CA ASP A 175 5.47 9.08 13.43
C ASP A 175 6.30 9.18 12.13
N ALA A 176 6.27 8.15 11.28
CA ALA A 176 6.99 8.09 10.01
C ALA A 176 6.80 9.35 9.13
N ILE A 177 5.64 9.98 9.19
CA ILE A 177 5.34 11.23 8.48
C ILE A 177 6.30 12.36 8.91
N LYS A 178 6.64 12.43 10.19
CA LYS A 178 7.59 13.44 10.70
C LYS A 178 9.00 13.17 10.16
N VAL A 179 9.39 11.89 10.08
CA VAL A 179 10.70 11.51 9.52
C VAL A 179 10.77 11.86 8.04
N ILE A 180 9.74 11.51 7.26
CA ILE A 180 9.65 11.89 5.86
C ILE A 180 9.73 13.42 5.71
N SER A 181 8.96 14.17 6.50
CA SER A 181 8.96 15.64 6.46
C SER A 181 10.31 16.24 6.84
N ALA A 182 11.03 15.66 7.81
CA ALA A 182 12.36 16.11 8.20
C ALA A 182 13.37 15.90 7.05
N VAL A 183 13.36 14.74 6.41
CA VAL A 183 14.23 14.45 5.25
C VAL A 183 13.95 15.42 4.09
N TRP A 184 12.70 15.77 3.83
CA TRP A 184 12.34 16.80 2.86
C TRP A 184 12.89 18.20 3.22
N THR A 185 12.90 18.52 4.51
CA THR A 185 13.29 19.84 5.01
C THR A 185 14.81 19.97 5.18
N GLU A 186 15.47 18.91 5.65
CA GLU A 186 16.91 18.87 5.92
C GLU A 186 17.75 18.52 4.69
N GLY A 187 17.10 17.97 3.66
CA GLY A 187 17.56 17.88 2.28
C GLY A 187 18.86 17.10 2.06
N ASP A 188 18.85 15.77 2.27
CA ASP A 188 19.93 14.96 1.65
C ASP A 188 19.93 15.21 0.13
N PRO A 189 21.02 15.71 -0.46
CA PRO A 189 21.06 16.02 -1.90
C PRO A 189 20.71 14.83 -2.80
N ARG A 190 21.02 13.60 -2.38
CA ARG A 190 20.70 12.37 -3.12
C ARG A 190 19.20 12.11 -3.14
N PHE A 191 18.53 12.36 -2.01
CA PHE A 191 17.06 12.26 -1.92
C PHE A 191 16.38 13.32 -2.77
N LEU A 192 16.85 14.58 -2.71
CA LEU A 192 16.31 15.66 -3.54
C LEU A 192 16.48 15.38 -5.04
N GLN A 193 17.62 14.78 -5.43
CA GLN A 193 17.83 14.35 -6.81
C GLN A 193 16.85 13.25 -7.22
N LEU A 194 16.65 12.23 -6.38
CA LEU A 194 15.65 11.19 -6.64
C LEU A 194 14.25 11.79 -6.86
N VAL A 195 13.85 12.74 -6.02
CA VAL A 195 12.55 13.41 -6.15
C VAL A 195 12.44 14.18 -7.47
N ASP A 196 13.49 14.91 -7.86
CA ASP A 196 13.51 15.65 -9.13
C ASP A 196 13.39 14.69 -10.32
N ASP A 197 14.12 13.59 -10.31
CA ASP A 197 14.06 12.57 -11.35
C ASP A 197 12.69 11.90 -11.44
N LEU A 198 12.01 11.67 -10.30
CA LEU A 198 10.69 11.07 -10.26
C LEU A 198 9.55 12.02 -10.66
N THR A 199 9.70 13.32 -10.46
CA THR A 199 8.62 14.32 -10.65
C THR A 199 8.03 14.29 -12.08
N ARG A 200 8.81 13.92 -13.08
CA ARG A 200 8.36 13.83 -14.48
C ARG A 200 7.63 12.53 -14.80
N LEU A 201 7.84 11.49 -13.99
CA LEU A 201 7.33 10.15 -14.20
C LEU A 201 6.07 9.87 -13.37
N ILE A 202 5.93 10.57 -12.25
CA ILE A 202 4.90 10.35 -11.23
C ILE A 202 4.22 11.69 -10.90
N PRO A 203 3.31 12.16 -11.75
CA PRO A 203 2.52 13.36 -11.45
C PRO A 203 1.63 13.15 -10.22
N PRO A 204 1.34 14.20 -9.43
CA PRO A 204 0.42 14.08 -8.31
C PRO A 204 -0.99 13.70 -8.80
N TYR A 205 -1.66 12.78 -8.06
CA TYR A 205 -3.05 12.40 -8.30
C TYR A 205 -3.98 13.61 -8.07
N ASP A 206 -3.75 14.29 -6.97
CA ASP A 206 -4.38 15.55 -6.64
C ASP A 206 -3.29 16.63 -6.52
N PRO A 207 -3.20 17.55 -7.49
CA PRO A 207 -2.18 18.61 -7.48
C PRO A 207 -2.28 19.56 -6.28
N GLU A 208 -3.45 19.66 -5.63
CA GLU A 208 -3.69 20.51 -4.47
C GLU A 208 -3.51 19.74 -3.14
N GLY A 209 -3.47 18.41 -3.21
CA GLY A 209 -3.31 17.52 -2.06
C GLY A 209 -1.85 17.24 -1.69
N ASN A 210 -1.67 16.57 -0.55
CA ASN A 210 -0.35 16.18 -0.04
C ASN A 210 0.10 14.79 -0.50
N SER A 211 -0.65 14.13 -1.36
CA SER A 211 -0.43 12.76 -1.87
C SER A 211 -0.40 11.65 -0.79
N LEU A 212 -0.59 11.97 0.48
CA LEU A 212 -0.49 11.00 1.57
C LEU A 212 -1.88 10.50 1.98
N ALA A 213 -2.11 9.19 1.85
CA ALA A 213 -3.35 8.56 2.27
C ALA A 213 -3.47 8.50 3.80
N THR A 214 -4.68 8.68 4.30
CA THR A 214 -5.01 8.59 5.72
C THR A 214 -5.36 7.15 6.08
N ARG A 215 -4.59 6.53 7.00
CA ARG A 215 -4.92 5.23 7.54
C ARG A 215 -6.07 5.35 8.53
N PHE A 216 -7.15 4.60 8.31
CA PHE A 216 -8.30 4.58 9.20
C PHE A 216 -8.53 3.22 9.87
N TYR A 217 -7.84 2.17 9.41
CA TYR A 217 -7.91 0.85 10.01
C TYR A 217 -6.56 0.16 10.04
N HIS A 218 -6.31 -0.58 11.11
CA HIS A 218 -5.14 -1.45 11.28
C HIS A 218 -5.50 -2.64 12.16
N TRP A 219 -5.08 -3.81 11.73
CA TRP A 219 -5.07 -5.05 12.50
C TRP A 219 -3.79 -5.82 12.21
N ALA A 220 -3.25 -6.47 13.25
CA ALA A 220 -2.12 -7.38 13.14
C ALA A 220 -2.40 -8.65 13.94
N ALA A 221 -1.92 -9.79 13.43
CA ALA A 221 -2.00 -11.05 14.15
C ALA A 221 -1.17 -10.95 15.44
N GLU A 222 -1.73 -11.40 16.57
CA GLU A 222 -0.95 -11.56 17.79
C GLU A 222 0.09 -12.68 17.58
N GLU A 223 1.32 -12.44 18.00
CA GLU A 223 2.32 -13.51 18.02
C GLU A 223 1.81 -14.65 18.91
N SER A 224 1.72 -15.85 18.33
CA SER A 224 1.50 -17.06 19.13
C SER A 224 2.72 -17.25 20.03
N LYS A 225 2.56 -16.93 21.31
CA LYS A 225 3.57 -17.16 22.35
C LYS A 225 3.82 -18.66 22.54
#